data_a045a8402e4e5272ca4a5a06976af9a9
#
_entry.id   a045a8402e4e5272ca4a5a06976af9a9
#
_cell.length_a   1.000
_cell.length_b   1.000
_cell.length_c   1.000
_cell.angle_alpha   90.00
_cell.angle_beta   90.00
_cell.angle_gamma   90.00
#
_symmetry.space_group_name_H-M   'P 1'
#
loop_
_entity.id
_entity.type
_entity.pdbx_description
1 polymer ?
#
loop_
_entity_poly.entity_id
_entity_poly.type
_entity_poly.pdbx_seq_one_letter_code
_entity_poly.pdbx_strand_id
1 'polypeptide(L)'
;RLPETHDRLLKEIRKGIIGQDDVIEQLLVTLLARGHCLLTGIPGLGKTLLVKTLSKCLTLDFKRIQFTPDLMPADVVGTEVVDEDPSTGKRNFRFSPGPIFTNIVLADEINRTPPKTQAALLEAMEERQVTVSGETRSLDAPFLVLATQNPIELEGTYPLPEAQLDRFLLNPVIKYLPIADEIEMVGETTGSAREEPHPVLGAEDIIALQELTREVPAPENVVSYAVRLASASRPQSEDSDEWTVKRVKWGAGSRGAQALILAGKARALLAGRPNVSCEDVKFMAKSALRHRVLPSFFAESEGLDS
;
A
#
# COMPACT_ATOMS: atom_id res chain seq x y z
N ARG A 1 -4.24 22.67 -13.45
CA ARG A 1 -5.37 22.10 -12.67
C ARG A 1 -4.93 20.96 -11.75
N LEU A 2 -4.14 19.96 -12.24
CA LEU A 2 -3.78 18.80 -11.43
C LEU A 2 -2.83 19.14 -10.26
N PRO A 3 -1.72 19.91 -10.45
CA PRO A 3 -0.88 20.34 -9.33
C PRO A 3 -1.66 21.14 -8.27
N GLU A 4 -2.55 22.02 -8.68
CA GLU A 4 -3.41 22.80 -7.76
C GLU A 4 -4.35 21.89 -6.96
N THR A 5 -4.88 20.83 -7.60
CA THR A 5 -5.72 19.83 -6.90
C THR A 5 -4.90 19.01 -5.93
N HIS A 6 -3.67 18.64 -6.31
CA HIS A 6 -2.72 17.94 -5.43
C HIS A 6 -2.35 18.78 -4.21
N ASP A 7 -2.01 20.07 -4.41
CA ASP A 7 -1.70 20.99 -3.31
C ASP A 7 -2.90 21.16 -2.36
N ARG A 8 -4.11 21.27 -2.92
CA ARG A 8 -5.34 21.33 -2.14
C ARG A 8 -5.57 20.05 -1.34
N LEU A 9 -5.32 18.88 -1.96
CA LEU A 9 -5.45 17.58 -1.30
C LEU A 9 -4.46 17.45 -0.14
N LEU A 10 -3.19 17.80 -0.35
CA LEU A 10 -2.17 17.80 0.69
C LEU A 10 -2.54 18.74 1.85
N LYS A 11 -3.06 19.92 1.53
CA LYS A 11 -3.53 20.88 2.56
C LYS A 11 -4.65 20.28 3.43
N GLU A 12 -5.61 19.59 2.82
CA GLU A 12 -6.70 18.95 3.57
C GLU A 12 -6.20 17.73 4.39
N ILE A 13 -5.29 16.93 3.85
CA ILE A 13 -4.70 15.81 4.59
C ILE A 13 -3.92 16.31 5.81
N ARG A 14 -3.18 17.41 5.67
CA ARG A 14 -2.37 17.99 6.75
C ARG A 14 -3.20 18.52 7.92
N LYS A 15 -4.49 18.80 7.75
CA LYS A 15 -5.40 19.07 8.89
C LYS A 15 -5.56 17.88 9.83
N GLY A 16 -5.44 16.67 9.30
CA GLY A 16 -5.54 15.43 10.05
C GLY A 16 -4.20 14.80 10.43
N ILE A 17 -3.16 15.04 9.63
CA ILE A 17 -1.86 14.39 9.74
C ILE A 17 -0.75 15.45 9.69
N ILE A 18 0.06 15.47 10.73
CA ILE A 18 1.24 16.35 10.81
C ILE A 18 2.48 15.52 10.51
N GLY A 19 3.38 16.06 9.71
CA GLY A 19 4.53 15.34 9.22
C GLY A 19 4.13 14.21 8.26
N GLN A 20 5.01 13.28 8.00
CA GLN A 20 4.76 12.11 7.14
C GLN A 20 4.47 12.45 5.65
N ASP A 21 4.87 13.62 5.17
CA ASP A 21 4.61 14.06 3.79
C ASP A 21 5.10 13.04 2.74
N ASP A 22 6.28 12.46 2.94
CA ASP A 22 6.82 11.41 2.07
C ASP A 22 5.94 10.16 2.03
N VAL A 23 5.35 9.78 3.17
CA VAL A 23 4.45 8.62 3.26
C VAL A 23 3.14 8.94 2.54
N ILE A 24 2.58 10.13 2.76
CA ILE A 24 1.36 10.60 2.08
C ILE A 24 1.56 10.59 0.57
N GLU A 25 2.67 11.14 0.06
CA GLU A 25 3.00 11.11 -1.37
C GLU A 25 3.06 9.68 -1.91
N GLN A 26 3.73 8.77 -1.19
CA GLN A 26 3.83 7.37 -1.59
C GLN A 26 2.48 6.65 -1.59
N LEU A 27 1.57 6.97 -0.66
CA LEU A 27 0.21 6.43 -0.65
C LEU A 27 -0.61 6.92 -1.85
N LEU A 28 -0.55 8.22 -2.17
CA LEU A 28 -1.21 8.80 -3.34
C LEU A 28 -0.66 8.19 -4.64
N VAL A 29 0.66 8.07 -4.75
CA VAL A 29 1.32 7.40 -5.88
C VAL A 29 0.85 5.95 -6.00
N THR A 30 0.78 5.21 -4.89
CA THR A 30 0.30 3.82 -4.90
C THR A 30 -1.13 3.72 -5.41
N LEU A 31 -2.02 4.60 -4.94
CA LEU A 31 -3.41 4.65 -5.37
C LEU A 31 -3.54 4.94 -6.87
N LEU A 32 -2.82 5.96 -7.37
CA LEU A 32 -2.87 6.35 -8.78
C LEU A 32 -2.20 5.32 -9.71
N ALA A 33 -1.20 4.61 -9.23
CA ALA A 33 -0.57 3.50 -9.96
C ALA A 33 -1.40 2.21 -9.95
N ARG A 34 -2.60 2.21 -9.35
CA ARG A 34 -3.46 1.04 -9.13
C ARG A 34 -2.75 -0.08 -8.38
N GLY A 35 -1.83 0.28 -7.47
CA GLY A 35 -1.08 -0.67 -6.66
C GLY A 35 -1.67 -0.86 -5.27
N HIS A 36 -0.97 -1.65 -4.48
CA HIS A 36 -1.21 -1.87 -3.05
C HIS A 36 0.05 -1.52 -2.27
N CYS A 37 -0.06 -1.22 -0.99
CA CYS A 37 1.03 -0.71 -0.19
C CYS A 37 1.22 -1.54 1.09
N LEU A 38 2.48 -1.81 1.41
CA LEU A 38 2.88 -2.43 2.68
C LEU A 38 3.49 -1.36 3.59
N LEU A 39 2.75 -0.93 4.61
CA LEU A 39 3.23 0.06 5.57
C LEU A 39 4.04 -0.63 6.67
N THR A 40 5.32 -0.35 6.72
CA THR A 40 6.19 -0.80 7.81
C THR A 40 6.35 0.30 8.84
N GLY A 41 6.26 -0.03 10.11
CA GLY A 41 6.46 0.93 11.21
C GLY A 41 5.94 0.40 12.53
N ILE A 42 6.49 0.92 13.61
CA ILE A 42 6.09 0.56 14.97
C ILE A 42 4.63 0.93 15.26
N PRO A 43 4.00 0.27 16.25
CA PRO A 43 2.68 0.62 16.71
C PRO A 43 2.60 2.07 17.23
N GLY A 44 1.42 2.68 17.16
CA GLY A 44 1.18 3.99 17.77
C GLY A 44 1.52 5.21 16.90
N LEU A 45 2.06 5.02 15.69
CA LEU A 45 2.42 6.11 14.77
C LEU A 45 1.26 6.62 13.89
N GLY A 46 0.02 6.40 14.29
CA GLY A 46 -1.15 6.99 13.62
C GLY A 46 -1.52 6.40 12.26
N LYS A 47 -1.08 5.17 11.93
CA LYS A 47 -1.39 4.50 10.64
C LYS A 47 -2.88 4.53 10.30
N THR A 48 -3.74 4.16 11.25
CA THR A 48 -5.20 4.15 11.05
C THR A 48 -5.74 5.56 10.82
N LEU A 49 -5.24 6.56 11.55
CA LEU A 49 -5.63 7.95 11.37
C LEU A 49 -5.24 8.46 9.98
N LEU A 50 -4.03 8.16 9.53
CA LEU A 50 -3.53 8.51 8.19
C LEU A 50 -4.47 7.97 7.10
N VAL A 51 -4.79 6.68 7.14
CA VAL A 51 -5.66 6.05 6.13
C VAL A 51 -7.08 6.59 6.19
N LYS A 52 -7.62 6.79 7.39
CA LYS A 52 -8.96 7.39 7.60
C LYS A 52 -9.04 8.82 7.10
N THR A 53 -8.00 9.63 7.32
CA THR A 53 -7.92 11.01 6.80
C THR A 53 -7.87 11.01 5.28
N LEU A 54 -7.03 10.15 4.69
CA LEU A 54 -6.92 10.00 3.25
C LEU A 54 -8.27 9.60 2.62
N SER A 55 -8.98 8.61 3.19
CA SER A 55 -10.28 8.17 2.69
C SER A 55 -11.34 9.27 2.71
N LYS A 56 -11.36 10.11 3.76
CA LYS A 56 -12.26 11.28 3.84
C LYS A 56 -11.97 12.30 2.74
N CYS A 57 -10.69 12.64 2.52
CA CYS A 57 -10.29 13.60 1.49
C CYS A 57 -10.61 13.11 0.07
N LEU A 58 -10.64 11.79 -0.16
CA LEU A 58 -10.89 11.16 -1.45
C LEU A 58 -12.33 10.68 -1.63
N THR A 59 -13.21 10.89 -0.68
CA THR A 59 -14.59 10.40 -0.69
C THR A 59 -14.66 8.90 -1.04
N LEU A 60 -13.77 8.11 -0.44
CA LEU A 60 -13.69 6.67 -0.63
C LEU A 60 -14.12 5.94 0.64
N ASP A 61 -14.84 4.85 0.46
CA ASP A 61 -15.20 3.98 1.57
C ASP A 61 -13.95 3.30 2.14
N PHE A 62 -13.91 3.24 3.47
CA PHE A 62 -12.79 2.69 4.23
C PHE A 62 -13.23 1.65 5.25
N LYS A 63 -12.54 0.52 5.27
CA LYS A 63 -12.68 -0.49 6.32
C LYS A 63 -11.32 -0.93 6.86
N ARG A 64 -11.26 -1.17 8.16
CA ARG A 64 -10.10 -1.76 8.84
C ARG A 64 -10.38 -3.20 9.17
N ILE A 65 -9.44 -4.07 8.86
CA ILE A 65 -9.41 -5.47 9.25
C ILE A 65 -8.21 -5.66 10.16
N GLN A 66 -8.45 -6.00 11.43
CA GLN A 66 -7.39 -6.39 12.35
C GLN A 66 -7.09 -7.86 12.14
N PHE A 67 -5.90 -8.17 11.67
CA PHE A 67 -5.46 -9.55 11.47
C PHE A 67 -5.03 -10.15 12.81
N THR A 68 -5.71 -11.22 13.20
CA THR A 68 -5.50 -11.96 14.45
C THR A 68 -5.26 -13.44 14.14
N PRO A 69 -4.66 -14.23 15.06
CA PRO A 69 -4.40 -15.65 14.81
C PRO A 69 -5.63 -16.50 14.52
N ASP A 70 -6.81 -16.07 14.96
CA ASP A 70 -8.10 -16.75 14.79
C ASP A 70 -8.91 -16.24 13.61
N LEU A 71 -8.47 -15.20 12.90
CA LEU A 71 -9.16 -14.64 11.74
C LEU A 71 -9.23 -15.65 10.59
N MET A 72 -10.44 -15.91 10.13
CA MET A 72 -10.72 -16.85 9.03
C MET A 72 -10.83 -16.10 7.68
N PRO A 73 -10.55 -16.77 6.54
CA PRO A 73 -10.77 -16.19 5.22
C PRO A 73 -12.18 -15.63 5.02
N ALA A 74 -13.21 -16.32 5.53
CA ALA A 74 -14.60 -15.87 5.45
C ALA A 74 -14.87 -14.55 6.17
N ASP A 75 -14.10 -14.24 7.23
CA ASP A 75 -14.21 -12.96 7.95
C ASP A 75 -13.70 -11.80 7.10
N VAL A 76 -12.82 -12.07 6.14
CA VAL A 76 -12.26 -11.08 5.20
C VAL A 76 -13.13 -10.92 3.96
N VAL A 77 -13.46 -12.03 3.29
CA VAL A 77 -14.15 -12.03 1.99
C VAL A 77 -15.67 -12.13 2.09
N GLY A 78 -16.19 -12.51 3.23
CA GLY A 78 -17.62 -12.75 3.42
C GLY A 78 -18.00 -14.23 3.28
N THR A 79 -19.27 -14.51 3.54
CA THR A 79 -19.80 -15.87 3.56
C THR A 79 -21.25 -15.89 3.11
N GLU A 80 -21.73 -17.08 2.73
CA GLU A 80 -23.16 -17.29 2.55
C GLU A 80 -23.84 -17.54 3.89
N VAL A 81 -24.93 -16.84 4.12
CA VAL A 81 -25.80 -17.02 5.28
C VAL A 81 -27.13 -17.60 4.83
N VAL A 82 -27.72 -18.45 5.67
CA VAL A 82 -29.04 -19.02 5.43
C VAL A 82 -30.08 -18.13 6.08
N ASP A 83 -30.91 -17.48 5.25
CA ASP A 83 -32.09 -16.77 5.71
C ASP A 83 -33.27 -17.70 5.60
N GLU A 84 -34.02 -17.96 6.69
CA GLU A 84 -35.25 -18.71 6.69
C GLU A 84 -36.43 -17.71 6.70
N ASP A 85 -37.27 -17.78 5.66
CA ASP A 85 -38.47 -16.96 5.59
C ASP A 85 -39.49 -17.44 6.68
N PRO A 86 -39.79 -16.60 7.67
CA PRO A 86 -40.67 -16.99 8.77
C PRO A 86 -42.05 -17.37 8.36
N SER A 87 -42.52 -16.94 7.16
CA SER A 87 -43.86 -17.17 6.66
C SER A 87 -44.01 -18.46 5.84
N THR A 88 -42.92 -18.86 5.15
CA THR A 88 -42.92 -20.00 4.23
C THR A 88 -42.05 -21.16 4.66
N GLY A 89 -41.17 -20.98 5.65
CA GLY A 89 -40.17 -21.96 6.08
C GLY A 89 -39.10 -22.26 5.00
N LYS A 90 -39.09 -21.50 3.90
CA LYS A 90 -38.07 -21.65 2.84
C LYS A 90 -36.76 -21.09 3.28
N ARG A 91 -35.69 -21.87 3.06
CA ARG A 91 -34.33 -21.43 3.28
C ARG A 91 -33.76 -20.83 1.99
N ASN A 92 -33.35 -19.58 2.07
CA ASN A 92 -32.67 -18.88 0.99
C ASN A 92 -31.23 -18.62 1.40
N PHE A 93 -30.28 -18.90 0.49
CA PHE A 93 -28.90 -18.52 0.68
C PHE A 93 -28.67 -17.06 0.24
N ARG A 94 -28.09 -16.26 1.12
CA ARG A 94 -27.75 -14.87 0.82
C ARG A 94 -26.29 -14.65 1.12
N PHE A 95 -25.57 -14.04 0.17
CA PHE A 95 -24.21 -13.62 0.40
C PHE A 95 -24.18 -12.44 1.37
N SER A 96 -23.37 -12.57 2.44
CA SER A 96 -23.02 -11.50 3.36
C SER A 96 -21.60 -11.03 3.03
N PRO A 97 -21.42 -9.83 2.42
CA PRO A 97 -20.11 -9.37 2.00
C PRO A 97 -19.20 -9.09 3.22
N GLY A 98 -17.96 -9.53 3.12
CA GLY A 98 -16.93 -9.24 4.10
C GLY A 98 -16.42 -7.81 4.00
N PRO A 99 -15.55 -7.39 4.93
CA PRO A 99 -15.00 -6.04 4.96
C PRO A 99 -14.12 -5.69 3.76
N ILE A 100 -13.70 -6.66 2.96
CA ILE A 100 -12.93 -6.42 1.74
C ILE A 100 -13.73 -5.67 0.66
N PHE A 101 -15.06 -5.72 0.70
CA PHE A 101 -15.95 -4.97 -0.19
C PHE A 101 -16.00 -3.51 0.26
N THR A 102 -14.99 -2.75 -0.13
CA THR A 102 -14.78 -1.33 0.12
C THR A 102 -13.69 -0.81 -0.82
N ASN A 103 -13.51 0.52 -0.90
CA ASN A 103 -12.46 1.11 -1.74
C ASN A 103 -11.07 1.01 -1.11
N ILE A 104 -10.98 1.28 0.20
CA ILE A 104 -9.71 1.26 0.94
C ILE A 104 -9.82 0.26 2.09
N VAL A 105 -8.96 -0.76 2.06
CA VAL A 105 -8.80 -1.74 3.14
C VAL A 105 -7.51 -1.45 3.88
N LEU A 106 -7.59 -1.20 5.18
CA LEU A 106 -6.44 -1.26 6.06
C LEU A 106 -6.36 -2.67 6.67
N ALA A 107 -5.47 -3.50 6.14
CA ALA A 107 -5.16 -4.83 6.68
C ALA A 107 -4.09 -4.69 7.76
N ASP A 108 -4.53 -4.52 9.00
CA ASP A 108 -3.64 -4.20 10.12
C ASP A 108 -3.02 -5.47 10.70
N GLU A 109 -1.69 -5.47 10.84
CA GLU A 109 -0.86 -6.59 11.35
C GLU A 109 -1.06 -7.89 10.54
N ILE A 110 -0.95 -7.81 9.20
CA ILE A 110 -1.20 -8.95 8.30
C ILE A 110 -0.37 -10.21 8.64
N ASN A 111 0.80 -10.04 9.24
CA ASN A 111 1.67 -11.12 9.66
C ASN A 111 1.21 -11.87 10.93
N ARG A 112 0.14 -11.45 11.59
CA ARG A 112 -0.40 -12.13 12.78
C ARG A 112 -1.40 -13.24 12.49
N THR A 113 -1.82 -13.39 11.24
CA THR A 113 -2.80 -14.39 10.84
C THR A 113 -2.16 -15.52 10.04
N PRO A 114 -2.73 -16.75 10.07
CA PRO A 114 -2.21 -17.87 9.30
C PRO A 114 -2.18 -17.62 7.78
N PRO A 115 -1.28 -18.30 7.04
CA PRO A 115 -1.08 -18.09 5.59
C PRO A 115 -2.35 -18.23 4.75
N LYS A 116 -3.31 -19.07 5.16
CA LYS A 116 -4.56 -19.27 4.44
C LYS A 116 -5.41 -17.99 4.37
N THR A 117 -5.48 -17.25 5.46
CA THR A 117 -6.23 -15.98 5.54
C THR A 117 -5.46 -14.85 4.83
N GLN A 118 -4.13 -14.83 4.96
CA GLN A 118 -3.28 -13.91 4.17
C GLN A 118 -3.51 -14.11 2.66
N ALA A 119 -3.54 -15.38 2.21
CA ALA A 119 -3.73 -15.72 0.80
C ALA A 119 -5.04 -15.19 0.24
N ALA A 120 -6.14 -15.21 1.01
CA ALA A 120 -7.43 -14.68 0.57
C ALA A 120 -7.37 -13.16 0.27
N LEU A 121 -6.69 -12.39 1.12
CA LEU A 121 -6.48 -10.96 0.85
C LEU A 121 -5.58 -10.74 -0.37
N LEU A 122 -4.49 -11.47 -0.47
CA LEU A 122 -3.50 -11.31 -1.54
C LEU A 122 -4.05 -11.73 -2.92
N GLU A 123 -4.94 -12.73 -2.96
CA GLU A 123 -5.68 -13.10 -4.17
C GLU A 123 -6.60 -11.96 -4.61
N ALA A 124 -7.38 -11.41 -3.67
CA ALA A 124 -8.26 -10.28 -3.93
C ALA A 124 -7.50 -9.03 -4.42
N MET A 125 -6.29 -8.79 -3.94
CA MET A 125 -5.42 -7.70 -4.41
C MET A 125 -5.00 -7.89 -5.87
N GLU A 126 -4.68 -9.11 -6.29
CA GLU A 126 -4.21 -9.39 -7.65
C GLU A 126 -5.35 -9.44 -8.64
N GLU A 127 -6.41 -10.20 -8.31
CA GLU A 127 -7.53 -10.48 -9.20
C GLU A 127 -8.63 -9.41 -9.16
N ARG A 128 -8.65 -8.54 -8.14
CA ARG A 128 -9.72 -7.55 -7.87
C ARG A 128 -11.10 -8.16 -7.82
N GLN A 129 -11.17 -9.39 -7.41
CA GLN A 129 -12.37 -10.16 -7.23
C GLN A 129 -12.15 -11.23 -6.17
N VAL A 130 -13.21 -11.75 -5.62
CA VAL A 130 -13.19 -12.86 -4.67
C VAL A 130 -14.16 -13.95 -5.12
N THR A 131 -13.82 -15.21 -4.87
CA THR A 131 -14.70 -16.35 -5.15
C THR A 131 -15.20 -16.93 -3.83
N VAL A 132 -16.51 -16.88 -3.62
CA VAL A 132 -17.18 -17.44 -2.44
C VAL A 132 -18.27 -18.40 -2.90
N SER A 133 -18.25 -19.64 -2.39
CA SER A 133 -19.23 -20.69 -2.73
C SER A 133 -19.39 -20.94 -4.24
N GLY A 134 -18.29 -20.77 -5.00
CA GLY A 134 -18.29 -20.95 -6.47
C GLY A 134 -18.75 -19.74 -7.27
N GLU A 135 -19.19 -18.66 -6.64
CA GLU A 135 -19.52 -17.41 -7.31
C GLU A 135 -18.39 -16.38 -7.20
N THR A 136 -18.00 -15.84 -8.34
CA THR A 136 -16.99 -14.76 -8.41
C THR A 136 -17.66 -13.40 -8.31
N ARG A 137 -17.15 -12.56 -7.42
CA ARG A 137 -17.67 -11.22 -7.12
C ARG A 137 -16.55 -10.19 -7.27
N SER A 138 -16.75 -9.21 -8.15
CA SER A 138 -15.79 -8.13 -8.37
C SER A 138 -15.76 -7.17 -7.19
N LEU A 139 -14.60 -6.59 -6.95
CA LEU A 139 -14.41 -5.49 -6.00
C LEU A 139 -14.53 -4.15 -6.74
N ASP A 140 -15.18 -3.18 -6.11
CA ASP A 140 -15.42 -1.87 -6.71
C ASP A 140 -14.12 -1.07 -6.87
N ALA A 141 -13.97 -0.39 -8.00
CA ALA A 141 -12.86 0.50 -8.25
C ALA A 141 -13.15 1.92 -7.70
N PRO A 142 -12.12 2.64 -7.24
CA PRO A 142 -10.76 2.19 -7.02
C PRO A 142 -10.65 1.25 -5.82
N PHE A 143 -9.77 0.25 -5.89
CA PHE A 143 -9.53 -0.69 -4.80
C PHE A 143 -8.07 -0.62 -4.35
N LEU A 144 -7.84 -0.28 -3.09
CA LEU A 144 -6.52 -0.12 -2.47
C LEU A 144 -6.44 -0.91 -1.17
N VAL A 145 -5.46 -1.78 -1.07
CA VAL A 145 -5.09 -2.42 0.20
C VAL A 145 -3.83 -1.76 0.76
N LEU A 146 -3.93 -1.33 2.00
CA LEU A 146 -2.83 -0.85 2.82
C LEU A 146 -2.62 -1.89 3.92
N ALA A 147 -1.64 -2.77 3.73
CA ALA A 147 -1.29 -3.75 4.75
C ALA A 147 -0.25 -3.16 5.70
N THR A 148 -0.33 -3.51 6.99
CA THR A 148 0.69 -3.12 7.95
C THR A 148 1.43 -4.34 8.49
N GLN A 149 2.71 -4.15 8.78
CA GLN A 149 3.53 -5.09 9.53
C GLN A 149 4.18 -4.37 10.70
N ASN A 150 4.25 -5.06 11.84
CA ASN A 150 5.02 -4.62 12.98
C ASN A 150 6.38 -5.35 12.96
N PRO A 151 7.49 -4.65 12.72
CA PRO A 151 8.81 -5.27 12.63
C PRO A 151 9.35 -5.75 13.99
N ILE A 152 8.78 -5.30 15.10
CA ILE A 152 9.27 -5.60 16.46
C ILE A 152 8.70 -6.91 16.98
N GLU A 153 7.46 -7.26 16.61
CA GLU A 153 6.79 -8.46 17.08
C GLU A 153 7.11 -9.65 16.16
N LEU A 154 8.02 -10.50 16.60
CA LEU A 154 8.41 -11.73 15.88
C LEU A 154 7.69 -12.97 16.42
N GLU A 155 7.36 -13.00 17.71
CA GLU A 155 6.66 -14.14 18.32
C GLU A 155 5.20 -14.21 17.88
N GLY A 156 4.76 -15.41 17.49
CA GLY A 156 3.37 -15.66 17.06
C GLY A 156 3.01 -15.02 15.71
N THR A 157 4.00 -14.70 14.88
CA THR A 157 3.79 -14.13 13.54
C THR A 157 4.06 -15.15 12.44
N TYR A 158 3.40 -14.93 11.31
CA TYR A 158 3.56 -15.67 10.06
C TYR A 158 4.09 -14.69 9.00
N PRO A 159 5.42 -14.65 8.77
CA PRO A 159 5.99 -13.73 7.78
C PRO A 159 5.42 -14.02 6.39
N LEU A 160 5.18 -12.95 5.62
CA LEU A 160 4.78 -13.09 4.23
C LEU A 160 5.95 -13.63 3.41
N PRO A 161 5.74 -14.68 2.58
CA PRO A 161 6.73 -15.12 1.61
C PRO A 161 7.11 -13.99 0.63
N GLU A 162 8.32 -14.02 0.12
CA GLU A 162 8.86 -13.01 -0.79
C GLU A 162 7.98 -12.84 -2.05
N ALA A 163 7.46 -13.93 -2.59
CA ALA A 163 6.56 -13.91 -3.76
C ALA A 163 5.24 -13.16 -3.46
N GLN A 164 4.83 -13.12 -2.21
CA GLN A 164 3.64 -12.38 -1.77
C GLN A 164 3.97 -10.91 -1.48
N LEU A 165 5.15 -10.63 -0.92
CA LEU A 165 5.64 -9.27 -0.73
C LEU A 165 5.78 -8.52 -2.07
N ASP A 166 6.19 -9.21 -3.12
CA ASP A 166 6.34 -8.65 -4.47
C ASP A 166 5.04 -8.13 -5.11
N ARG A 167 3.87 -8.48 -4.54
CA ARG A 167 2.55 -7.95 -4.97
C ARG A 167 2.28 -6.53 -4.49
N PHE A 168 2.95 -6.09 -3.45
CA PHE A 168 2.86 -4.69 -3.01
C PHE A 168 3.72 -3.80 -3.91
N LEU A 169 3.14 -2.70 -4.38
CA LEU A 169 3.84 -1.74 -5.24
C LEU A 169 4.98 -1.06 -4.47
N LEU A 170 4.63 -0.50 -3.31
CA LEU A 170 5.54 0.25 -2.45
C LEU A 170 5.50 -0.26 -1.02
N ASN A 171 6.62 -0.08 -0.31
CA ASN A 171 6.76 -0.31 1.12
C ASN A 171 7.29 0.95 1.81
N PRO A 172 6.44 1.95 2.09
CA PRO A 172 6.82 3.09 2.91
C PRO A 172 7.11 2.69 4.35
N VAL A 173 8.07 3.38 4.96
CA VAL A 173 8.38 3.22 6.38
C VAL A 173 7.89 4.45 7.14
N ILE A 174 6.98 4.22 8.06
CA ILE A 174 6.51 5.26 8.98
C ILE A 174 7.52 5.35 10.14
N LYS A 175 8.12 6.52 10.29
CA LYS A 175 9.10 6.82 11.33
C LYS A 175 8.51 7.71 12.41
N TYR A 176 9.20 7.80 13.53
CA TYR A 176 8.93 8.87 14.50
C TYR A 176 9.00 10.24 13.84
N LEU A 177 8.13 11.12 14.28
CA LEU A 177 8.16 12.51 13.83
C LEU A 177 9.43 13.21 14.34
N PRO A 178 9.95 14.18 13.59
CA PRO A 178 10.87 15.16 14.14
C PRO A 178 10.24 15.82 15.39
N ILE A 179 11.04 16.17 16.38
CA ILE A 179 10.55 16.73 17.67
C ILE A 179 9.63 17.95 17.45
N ALA A 180 9.93 18.79 16.48
CA ALA A 180 9.11 19.97 16.19
C ALA A 180 7.70 19.57 15.72
N ASP A 181 7.60 18.60 14.80
CA ASP A 181 6.32 18.09 14.26
C ASP A 181 5.54 17.32 15.34
N GLU A 182 6.26 16.60 16.23
CA GLU A 182 5.63 15.89 17.35
C GLU A 182 5.04 16.85 18.38
N ILE A 183 5.73 17.97 18.69
CA ILE A 183 5.21 19.02 19.55
C ILE A 183 3.94 19.64 18.96
N GLU A 184 3.94 19.96 17.67
CA GLU A 184 2.78 20.47 16.96
C GLU A 184 1.62 19.46 16.99
N MET A 185 1.89 18.21 16.67
CA MET A 185 0.91 17.12 16.68
C MET A 185 0.27 16.92 18.07
N VAL A 186 1.09 16.90 19.13
CA VAL A 186 0.58 16.77 20.50
C VAL A 186 -0.26 17.98 20.88
N GLY A 187 0.18 19.21 20.56
CA GLY A 187 -0.57 20.43 20.82
C GLY A 187 -1.94 20.42 20.14
N GLU A 188 -2.00 20.03 18.87
CA GLU A 188 -3.26 19.97 18.12
C GLU A 188 -4.17 18.82 18.55
N THR A 189 -3.62 17.65 18.89
CA THR A 189 -4.44 16.46 19.21
C THR A 189 -4.99 16.50 20.63
N THR A 190 -4.40 17.29 21.54
CA THR A 190 -4.86 17.48 22.91
C THR A 190 -5.72 18.74 23.10
N GLY A 191 -5.83 19.58 22.05
CA GLY A 191 -6.66 20.77 22.03
C GLY A 191 -8.15 20.48 21.88
N SER A 192 -8.99 21.49 22.09
CA SER A 192 -10.46 21.36 22.15
C SER A 192 -11.18 21.31 20.80
N ALA A 193 -10.55 21.69 19.70
CA ALA A 193 -11.16 21.64 18.37
C ALA A 193 -10.10 21.33 17.30
N ARG A 194 -10.38 20.32 16.50
CA ARG A 194 -9.60 20.00 15.30
C ARG A 194 -10.45 20.25 14.07
N GLU A 195 -9.89 20.95 13.10
CA GLU A 195 -10.57 21.12 11.81
C GLU A 195 -10.66 19.79 11.09
N GLU A 196 -11.85 19.39 10.68
CA GLU A 196 -12.01 18.15 9.91
C GLU A 196 -11.58 18.36 8.46
N PRO A 197 -10.89 17.37 7.85
CA PRO A 197 -10.55 17.43 6.45
C PRO A 197 -11.80 17.36 5.57
N HIS A 198 -11.81 18.15 4.50
CA HIS A 198 -12.89 18.20 3.52
C HIS A 198 -12.57 17.32 2.30
N PRO A 199 -13.60 16.76 1.64
CA PRO A 199 -13.47 16.04 0.38
C PRO A 199 -12.86 16.92 -0.73
N VAL A 200 -11.94 16.34 -1.50
CA VAL A 200 -11.25 17.03 -2.61
C VAL A 200 -11.48 16.31 -3.94
N LEU A 201 -11.45 14.98 -3.93
CA LEU A 201 -11.63 14.11 -5.10
C LEU A 201 -12.64 13.02 -4.76
N GLY A 202 -13.33 12.52 -5.79
CA GLY A 202 -14.22 11.36 -5.69
C GLY A 202 -13.64 10.11 -6.37
N ALA A 203 -14.35 8.99 -6.27
CA ALA A 203 -13.95 7.73 -6.89
C ALA A 203 -13.75 7.84 -8.41
N GLU A 204 -14.64 8.55 -9.10
CA GLU A 204 -14.56 8.78 -10.55
C GLU A 204 -13.31 9.58 -10.94
N ASP A 205 -12.97 10.62 -10.15
CA ASP A 205 -11.75 11.40 -10.36
C ASP A 205 -10.51 10.52 -10.22
N ILE A 206 -10.48 9.66 -9.19
CA ILE A 206 -9.36 8.75 -8.96
C ILE A 206 -9.22 7.74 -10.11
N ILE A 207 -10.33 7.18 -10.60
CA ILE A 207 -10.30 6.26 -11.73
C ILE A 207 -9.75 6.95 -12.98
N ALA A 208 -10.22 8.18 -13.29
CA ALA A 208 -9.70 8.96 -14.40
C ALA A 208 -8.20 9.28 -14.27
N LEU A 209 -7.74 9.62 -13.06
CA LEU A 209 -6.33 9.84 -12.78
C LEU A 209 -5.49 8.55 -12.90
N GLN A 210 -6.05 7.41 -12.54
CA GLN A 210 -5.39 6.11 -12.73
C GLN A 210 -5.20 5.78 -14.21
N GLU A 211 -6.14 6.12 -15.07
CA GLU A 211 -6.02 5.96 -16.53
C GLU A 211 -4.97 6.90 -17.09
N LEU A 212 -5.02 8.19 -16.75
CA LEU A 212 -4.01 9.17 -17.13
C LEU A 212 -2.60 8.76 -16.66
N THR A 213 -2.48 8.17 -15.48
CA THR A 213 -1.18 7.68 -14.98
C THR A 213 -0.56 6.67 -15.95
N ARG A 214 -1.36 5.78 -16.54
CA ARG A 214 -0.87 4.81 -17.52
C ARG A 214 -0.38 5.46 -18.81
N GLU A 215 -0.98 6.56 -19.20
CA GLU A 215 -0.65 7.30 -20.41
C GLU A 215 0.61 8.18 -20.26
N VAL A 216 1.05 8.50 -19.03
CA VAL A 216 2.27 9.29 -18.82
C VAL A 216 3.45 8.60 -19.50
N PRO A 217 4.16 9.26 -20.44
CA PRO A 217 5.30 8.66 -21.11
C PRO A 217 6.47 8.38 -20.17
N ALA A 218 7.12 7.25 -20.36
CA ALA A 218 8.39 6.91 -19.72
C ALA A 218 9.46 6.83 -20.84
N PRO A 219 10.37 7.81 -20.96
CA PRO A 219 11.43 7.79 -21.94
C PRO A 219 12.34 6.57 -21.78
N GLU A 220 12.92 6.06 -22.89
CA GLU A 220 13.73 4.85 -22.91
C GLU A 220 14.91 4.88 -21.92
N ASN A 221 15.57 6.04 -21.79
CA ASN A 221 16.65 6.22 -20.84
C ASN A 221 16.19 6.08 -19.37
N VAL A 222 14.95 6.49 -19.05
CA VAL A 222 14.37 6.34 -17.71
C VAL A 222 13.98 4.88 -17.46
N VAL A 223 13.40 4.22 -18.46
CA VAL A 223 13.12 2.78 -18.37
C VAL A 223 14.41 1.98 -18.18
N SER A 224 15.44 2.28 -18.98
CA SER A 224 16.77 1.67 -18.84
C SER A 224 17.35 1.89 -17.44
N TYR A 225 17.25 3.12 -16.90
CA TYR A 225 17.70 3.44 -15.55
C TYR A 225 16.99 2.59 -14.49
N ALA A 226 15.66 2.48 -14.56
CA ALA A 226 14.88 1.67 -13.61
C ALA A 226 15.23 0.18 -13.68
N VAL A 227 15.41 -0.36 -14.89
CA VAL A 227 15.81 -1.76 -15.10
C VAL A 227 17.21 -2.03 -14.55
N ARG A 228 18.18 -1.15 -14.84
CA ARG A 228 19.54 -1.29 -14.33
C ARG A 228 19.61 -1.14 -12.82
N LEU A 229 18.82 -0.24 -12.24
CA LEU A 229 18.73 -0.11 -10.79
C LEU A 229 18.22 -1.39 -10.12
N ALA A 230 17.16 -2.00 -10.67
CA ALA A 230 16.67 -3.30 -10.20
C ALA A 230 17.71 -4.42 -10.44
N SER A 231 18.38 -4.42 -11.59
CA SER A 231 19.43 -5.38 -11.95
C SER A 231 20.63 -5.30 -11.01
N ALA A 232 21.07 -4.09 -10.65
CA ALA A 232 22.19 -3.85 -9.74
C ALA A 232 21.95 -4.42 -8.32
N SER A 233 20.68 -4.65 -7.94
CA SER A 233 20.37 -5.31 -6.66
C SER A 233 20.56 -6.84 -6.69
N ARG A 234 20.80 -7.45 -7.85
CA ARG A 234 20.92 -8.92 -8.02
C ARG A 234 22.39 -9.34 -7.94
N PRO A 235 22.76 -10.20 -6.99
CA PRO A 235 24.17 -10.62 -6.82
C PRO A 235 24.81 -11.25 -8.06
N GLN A 236 24.01 -11.82 -8.95
CA GLN A 236 24.46 -12.51 -10.17
C GLN A 236 24.48 -11.60 -11.42
N SER A 237 24.11 -10.34 -11.27
CA SER A 237 24.04 -9.38 -12.39
C SER A 237 25.42 -8.78 -12.69
N GLU A 238 25.65 -8.48 -13.97
CA GLU A 238 26.81 -7.70 -14.41
C GLU A 238 26.76 -6.25 -13.91
N ASP A 239 25.58 -5.75 -13.57
CA ASP A 239 25.39 -4.40 -13.00
C ASP A 239 25.69 -4.31 -11.50
N SER A 240 25.89 -5.45 -10.80
CA SER A 240 26.11 -5.47 -9.36
C SER A 240 27.58 -5.24 -8.99
N ASP A 241 27.78 -4.55 -7.86
CA ASP A 241 29.08 -4.34 -7.26
C ASP A 241 29.44 -5.43 -6.21
N GLU A 242 30.68 -5.42 -5.75
CA GLU A 242 31.17 -6.35 -4.73
C GLU A 242 30.39 -6.25 -3.40
N TRP A 243 29.88 -5.05 -3.08
CA TRP A 243 29.08 -4.82 -1.90
C TRP A 243 27.76 -5.59 -1.97
N THR A 244 27.07 -5.49 -3.12
CA THR A 244 25.82 -6.20 -3.40
C THR A 244 26.02 -7.71 -3.43
N VAL A 245 27.06 -8.19 -4.14
CA VAL A 245 27.37 -9.62 -4.22
C VAL A 245 27.56 -10.26 -2.84
N LYS A 246 28.16 -9.54 -1.91
CA LYS A 246 28.41 -10.05 -0.56
C LYS A 246 27.18 -9.96 0.36
N ARG A 247 26.36 -8.91 0.21
CA ARG A 247 25.32 -8.56 1.19
C ARG A 247 23.91 -8.84 0.77
N VAL A 248 23.65 -9.06 -0.50
CA VAL A 248 22.34 -9.41 -1.00
C VAL A 248 22.25 -10.89 -1.29
N LYS A 249 21.26 -11.57 -0.73
CA LYS A 249 20.92 -12.97 -1.03
C LYS A 249 20.07 -13.06 -2.29
N TRP A 250 19.11 -12.13 -2.41
CA TRP A 250 18.16 -12.09 -3.51
C TRP A 250 17.78 -10.65 -3.85
N GLY A 251 17.92 -10.26 -5.12
CA GLY A 251 17.62 -8.93 -5.62
C GLY A 251 16.25 -8.84 -6.28
N ALA A 252 15.85 -7.62 -6.61
CA ALA A 252 14.55 -7.32 -7.20
C ALA A 252 14.37 -7.93 -8.59
N GLY A 253 13.22 -8.55 -8.82
CA GLY A 253 12.80 -9.06 -10.13
C GLY A 253 12.32 -7.93 -11.07
N SER A 254 11.76 -8.33 -12.23
CA SER A 254 11.17 -7.38 -13.21
C SER A 254 10.01 -6.57 -12.64
N ARG A 255 9.24 -7.13 -11.69
CA ARG A 255 8.18 -6.39 -10.96
C ARG A 255 8.75 -5.18 -10.20
N GLY A 256 9.98 -5.24 -9.70
CA GLY A 256 10.65 -4.10 -9.08
C GLY A 256 10.87 -2.95 -10.07
N ALA A 257 11.39 -3.24 -11.28
CA ALA A 257 11.54 -2.24 -12.33
C ALA A 257 10.18 -1.67 -12.79
N GLN A 258 9.18 -2.54 -12.95
CA GLN A 258 7.81 -2.11 -13.27
C GLN A 258 7.22 -1.20 -12.19
N ALA A 259 7.42 -1.53 -10.91
CA ALA A 259 6.97 -0.70 -9.79
C ALA A 259 7.63 0.67 -9.80
N LEU A 260 8.92 0.76 -10.09
CA LEU A 260 9.65 2.03 -10.22
C LEU A 260 9.06 2.92 -11.32
N ILE A 261 8.76 2.36 -12.48
CA ILE A 261 8.18 3.12 -13.60
C ILE A 261 6.74 3.52 -13.30
N LEU A 262 5.90 2.62 -12.78
CA LEU A 262 4.51 2.92 -12.44
C LEU A 262 4.41 4.01 -11.35
N ALA A 263 5.22 3.88 -10.30
CA ALA A 263 5.30 4.89 -9.26
C ALA A 263 5.84 6.23 -9.80
N GLY A 264 6.85 6.19 -10.66
CA GLY A 264 7.38 7.37 -11.35
C GLY A 264 6.34 8.08 -12.21
N LYS A 265 5.51 7.34 -12.96
CA LYS A 265 4.40 7.88 -13.75
C LYS A 265 3.37 8.61 -12.86
N ALA A 266 2.93 7.97 -11.79
CA ALA A 266 2.00 8.58 -10.84
C ALA A 266 2.58 9.85 -10.21
N ARG A 267 3.86 9.82 -9.81
CA ARG A 267 4.55 10.97 -9.25
C ARG A 267 4.69 12.13 -10.25
N ALA A 268 5.09 11.84 -11.48
CA ALA A 268 5.16 12.85 -12.54
C ALA A 268 3.79 13.50 -12.80
N LEU A 269 2.72 12.69 -12.81
CA LEU A 269 1.36 13.16 -12.98
C LEU A 269 0.95 14.10 -11.83
N LEU A 270 1.16 13.72 -10.57
CA LEU A 270 0.87 14.57 -9.40
C LEU A 270 1.60 15.90 -9.44
N ALA A 271 2.85 15.89 -9.92
CA ALA A 271 3.65 17.10 -10.10
C ALA A 271 3.33 17.89 -11.39
N GLY A 272 2.34 17.45 -12.18
CA GLY A 272 1.96 18.09 -13.45
C GLY A 272 3.02 18.04 -14.54
N ARG A 273 3.94 17.09 -14.48
CA ARG A 273 5.01 16.92 -15.47
C ARG A 273 4.57 15.99 -16.61
N PRO A 274 4.99 16.27 -17.85
CA PRO A 274 4.52 15.56 -19.02
C PRO A 274 5.10 14.14 -19.16
N ASN A 275 6.18 13.81 -18.45
CA ASN A 275 6.85 12.51 -18.52
C ASN A 275 7.58 12.18 -17.23
N VAL A 276 7.91 10.90 -17.06
CA VAL A 276 8.72 10.39 -15.95
C VAL A 276 10.17 10.84 -16.10
N SER A 277 10.83 11.10 -14.97
CA SER A 277 12.26 11.42 -14.89
C SER A 277 13.02 10.37 -14.06
N CYS A 278 14.35 10.34 -14.19
CA CYS A 278 15.20 9.51 -13.32
C CYS A 278 15.09 9.89 -11.84
N GLU A 279 14.79 11.17 -11.55
CA GLU A 279 14.58 11.63 -10.17
C GLU A 279 13.31 11.03 -9.55
N ASP A 280 12.26 10.77 -10.35
CA ASP A 280 11.06 10.08 -9.87
C ASP A 280 11.37 8.64 -9.50
N VAL A 281 12.10 7.95 -10.37
CA VAL A 281 12.57 6.57 -10.12
C VAL A 281 13.44 6.52 -8.87
N LYS A 282 14.39 7.44 -8.73
CA LYS A 282 15.30 7.54 -7.58
C LYS A 282 14.53 7.78 -6.27
N PHE A 283 13.56 8.69 -6.29
CA PHE A 283 12.75 9.01 -5.11
C PHE A 283 11.97 7.77 -4.64
N MET A 284 11.40 7.00 -5.56
CA MET A 284 10.61 5.81 -5.25
C MET A 284 11.45 4.55 -4.98
N ALA A 285 12.76 4.58 -5.28
CA ALA A 285 13.60 3.39 -5.27
C ALA A 285 13.59 2.64 -3.94
N LYS A 286 13.74 3.34 -2.82
CA LYS A 286 13.78 2.70 -1.50
C LYS A 286 12.46 1.99 -1.17
N SER A 287 11.33 2.64 -1.38
CA SER A 287 10.02 2.04 -1.07
C SER A 287 9.58 0.99 -2.08
N ALA A 288 10.02 1.09 -3.34
CA ALA A 288 9.72 0.09 -4.36
C ALA A 288 10.58 -1.17 -4.22
N LEU A 289 11.82 -1.06 -3.73
CA LEU A 289 12.78 -2.15 -3.74
C LEU A 289 12.99 -2.81 -2.36
N ARG A 290 12.74 -2.12 -1.25
CA ARG A 290 13.01 -2.59 0.11
C ARG A 290 12.48 -4.00 0.38
N HIS A 291 11.24 -4.28 0.04
CA HIS A 291 10.60 -5.58 0.27
C HIS A 291 10.91 -6.61 -0.83
N ARG A 292 11.75 -6.26 -1.81
CA ARG A 292 12.17 -7.10 -2.94
C ARG A 292 13.64 -7.47 -2.90
N VAL A 293 14.41 -6.82 -2.04
CA VAL A 293 15.84 -7.06 -1.86
C VAL A 293 16.04 -7.70 -0.50
N LEU A 294 16.50 -8.96 -0.50
CA LEU A 294 16.70 -9.72 0.72
C LEU A 294 18.17 -9.70 1.11
N PRO A 295 18.49 -9.34 2.36
CA PRO A 295 19.86 -9.38 2.85
C PRO A 295 20.39 -10.80 2.92
N SER A 296 21.70 -10.95 2.79
CA SER A 296 22.39 -12.19 3.07
C SER A 296 22.60 -12.36 4.57
N PHE A 297 22.87 -13.60 5.01
CA PHE A 297 23.25 -13.86 6.41
C PHE A 297 24.43 -12.99 6.88
N PHE A 298 25.37 -12.69 5.97
CA PHE A 298 26.48 -11.80 6.27
C PHE A 298 26.00 -10.37 6.56
N ALA A 299 25.09 -9.82 5.78
CA ALA A 299 24.51 -8.50 6.02
C ALA A 299 23.73 -8.45 7.35
N GLU A 300 22.93 -9.47 7.63
CA GLU A 300 22.19 -9.59 8.89
C GLU A 300 23.14 -9.61 10.10
N SER A 301 24.28 -10.31 9.99
CA SER A 301 25.31 -10.34 11.04
C SER A 301 26.00 -8.99 11.26
N GLU A 302 26.02 -8.11 10.25
CA GLU A 302 26.49 -6.72 10.34
C GLU A 302 25.40 -5.76 10.83
N GLY A 303 24.19 -6.24 11.12
CA GLY A 303 23.04 -5.42 11.53
C GLY A 303 22.42 -4.62 10.39
N LEU A 304 22.63 -5.04 9.14
CA LEU A 304 21.99 -4.45 7.98
C LEU A 304 20.67 -5.16 7.69
N ASP A 305 19.62 -4.38 7.53
CA ASP A 305 18.30 -4.80 7.07
C ASP A 305 18.02 -4.26 5.65
N SER A 306 16.91 -4.69 5.05
CA SER A 306 16.47 -4.28 3.70
C SER A 306 15.88 -2.85 3.64
#